data_0cf06a3ad69c2d4f4b4e4433d7d82c11
#
_entry.id   0cf06a3ad69c2d4f4b4e4433d7d82c11
#
_cell.length_a   1.000
_cell.length_b   1.000
_cell.length_c   1.000
_cell.angle_alpha   90.00
_cell.angle_beta   90.00
_cell.angle_gamma   90.00
#
_symmetry.space_group_name_H-M   'P 1'
#
loop_
_entity.id
_entity.type
_entity.pdbx_description
1 polymer ?
#
loop_
_entity_poly.entity_id
_entity_poly.type
_entity_poly.pdbx_seq_one_letter_code
_entity_poly.pdbx_strand_id
1 'polypeptide(L)'
;MARMNVSGAKIEAVGIDRSALVPASSEDGQHFKAEMEASRKTTVSVGVSYLGLSLNVALNPAKLMGKYHDFELNFNSYGRRFGFDIIYQEAKNYTGWHDHEGMERIELPDGLLSVKTLNLNAFYVFNSRRFSYPAAFSQSYIQRRSAGSFLLAASGMRQRATLDGDYEMQLKMTNIALGAGYGYNYVPNQGWLLHTSALPTFIVYSNTSITFDNIHVPLHYHFPEVIITGRGAVIRQWGNKFLGISMVFNFTNTGHEETLAIHNIKWRIRTFFGLRL
;
A
#
# COMPACT_ATOMS: atom_id res chain seq x y z
N MET A 1 4.49 20.00 11.73
CA MET A 1 3.76 18.79 12.11
C MET A 1 4.75 17.65 12.35
N ALA A 2 4.69 17.01 13.50
CA ALA A 2 5.42 15.79 13.81
C ALA A 2 4.51 14.57 13.58
N ARG A 3 5.06 13.47 13.10
CA ARG A 3 4.33 12.25 12.77
C ARG A 3 5.12 11.02 13.20
N MET A 4 4.40 10.03 13.70
CA MET A 4 4.90 8.69 13.93
C MET A 4 4.04 7.74 13.10
N ASN A 5 4.67 6.91 12.27
CA ASN A 5 3.96 5.93 11.47
C ASN A 5 4.39 4.53 11.91
N VAL A 6 3.42 3.62 11.93
CA VAL A 6 3.64 2.18 12.02
C VAL A 6 3.01 1.57 10.79
N SER A 7 3.74 0.76 10.06
CA SER A 7 3.27 0.11 8.84
C SER A 7 3.70 -1.34 8.78
N GLY A 8 2.92 -2.14 8.05
CA GLY A 8 3.21 -3.53 7.75
C GLY A 8 2.66 -3.90 6.37
N ALA A 9 3.17 -4.97 5.82
CA ALA A 9 2.71 -5.56 4.59
C ALA A 9 2.73 -7.08 4.70
N LYS A 10 1.73 -7.73 4.10
CA LYS A 10 1.62 -9.17 3.96
C LYS A 10 1.38 -9.50 2.49
N ILE A 11 2.13 -10.44 1.96
CA ILE A 11 1.99 -10.96 0.61
C ILE A 11 1.68 -12.44 0.75
N GLU A 12 0.62 -12.88 0.11
CA GLU A 12 0.24 -14.28 0.01
C GLU A 12 0.17 -14.64 -1.47
N ALA A 13 0.87 -15.68 -1.87
CA ALA A 13 0.85 -16.24 -3.21
C ALA A 13 0.26 -17.65 -3.14
N VAL A 14 -0.75 -17.91 -3.97
CA VAL A 14 -1.43 -19.21 -4.08
C VAL A 14 -1.50 -19.58 -5.55
N GLY A 15 -1.25 -20.84 -5.88
CA GLY A 15 -1.34 -21.28 -7.27
C GLY A 15 -1.16 -22.78 -7.40
N ILE A 16 -1.16 -23.23 -8.67
CA ILE A 16 -0.91 -24.61 -9.05
C ILE A 16 0.43 -24.64 -9.79
N ASP A 17 1.40 -25.34 -9.21
CA ASP A 17 2.67 -25.60 -9.87
C ASP A 17 2.50 -26.72 -10.90
N ARG A 18 2.63 -26.35 -12.17
CA ARG A 18 2.61 -27.27 -13.31
C ARG A 18 4.02 -27.45 -13.90
N SER A 19 5.07 -27.05 -13.17
CA SER A 19 6.44 -27.20 -13.66
C SER A 19 6.84 -28.68 -13.67
N ALA A 20 7.49 -29.12 -14.75
CA ALA A 20 8.00 -30.47 -14.93
C ALA A 20 9.13 -30.86 -13.96
N LEU A 21 9.44 -30.04 -12.96
CA LEU A 21 10.46 -30.29 -11.96
C LEU A 21 9.94 -31.15 -10.78
N VAL A 22 8.63 -31.35 -10.68
CA VAL A 22 8.03 -32.25 -9.71
C VAL A 22 7.61 -33.54 -10.42
N PRO A 23 7.94 -34.76 -9.92
CA PRO A 23 7.51 -36.00 -10.55
C PRO A 23 5.99 -35.99 -10.69
N ALA A 24 5.51 -36.07 -11.92
CA ALA A 24 4.09 -36.09 -12.25
C ALA A 24 3.42 -37.31 -11.63
N SER A 25 2.85 -37.20 -10.45
CA SER A 25 1.96 -38.16 -9.85
C SER A 25 0.49 -37.78 -9.94
N SER A 26 0.17 -36.58 -10.47
CA SER A 26 -1.20 -36.17 -10.74
C SER A 26 -1.26 -35.25 -11.97
N GLU A 27 -2.25 -35.50 -12.86
CA GLU A 27 -2.53 -34.62 -14.01
C GLU A 27 -3.00 -33.22 -13.61
N ASP A 28 -3.30 -32.98 -12.33
CA ASP A 28 -3.89 -31.75 -11.79
C ASP A 28 -2.87 -30.70 -11.31
N GLY A 29 -1.56 -31.00 -11.28
CA GLY A 29 -0.52 -30.13 -10.71
C GLY A 29 -0.55 -30.13 -9.18
N GLN A 30 0.49 -29.57 -8.55
CA GLN A 30 0.57 -29.45 -7.10
C GLN A 30 0.18 -28.04 -6.65
N HIS A 31 -0.71 -27.94 -5.67
CA HIS A 31 -1.02 -26.67 -5.04
C HIS A 31 0.19 -26.18 -4.23
N PHE A 32 0.52 -24.92 -4.42
CA PHE A 32 1.49 -24.25 -3.57
C PHE A 32 0.89 -23.03 -2.89
N LYS A 33 1.40 -22.75 -1.72
CA LYS A 33 1.08 -21.55 -0.95
C LYS A 33 2.37 -20.94 -0.39
N ALA A 34 2.53 -19.64 -0.58
CA ALA A 34 3.62 -18.91 0.04
C ALA A 34 3.06 -17.67 0.75
N GLU A 35 3.56 -17.42 1.95
CA GLU A 35 3.17 -16.28 2.75
C GLU A 35 4.41 -15.54 3.22
N MET A 36 4.43 -14.24 2.99
CA MET A 36 5.53 -13.38 3.40
C MET A 36 5.00 -12.15 4.12
N GLU A 37 5.54 -11.86 5.28
CA GLU A 37 5.18 -10.70 6.09
C GLU A 37 6.40 -9.79 6.24
N ALA A 38 6.22 -8.50 5.94
CA ALA A 38 7.25 -7.50 6.23
C ALA A 38 7.29 -7.21 7.72
N SER A 39 8.48 -7.18 8.30
CA SER A 39 8.68 -6.75 9.68
C SER A 39 8.05 -5.37 9.91
N ARG A 40 7.34 -5.20 11.02
CA ARG A 40 6.67 -3.95 11.36
C ARG A 40 7.66 -2.80 11.39
N LYS A 41 7.36 -1.76 10.62
CA LYS A 41 8.23 -0.61 10.46
C LYS A 41 7.68 0.59 11.23
N THR A 42 8.48 1.13 12.12
CA THR A 42 8.18 2.38 12.81
C THR A 42 9.03 3.50 12.23
N THR A 43 8.40 4.59 11.77
CA THR A 43 9.10 5.77 11.26
C THR A 43 8.64 7.02 12.00
N VAL A 44 9.57 7.89 12.31
CA VAL A 44 9.30 9.23 12.85
C VAL A 44 9.57 10.23 11.74
N SER A 45 8.66 11.17 11.53
CA SER A 45 8.82 12.18 10.49
C SER A 45 8.42 13.58 10.97
N VAL A 46 9.08 14.55 10.41
CA VAL A 46 8.73 15.97 10.55
C VAL A 46 8.33 16.49 9.18
N GLY A 47 7.27 17.28 9.13
CA GLY A 47 6.78 17.81 7.86
C GLY A 47 6.13 19.16 7.97
N VAL A 48 6.15 19.86 6.85
CA VAL A 48 5.49 21.15 6.63
C VAL A 48 4.42 20.95 5.57
N SER A 49 3.26 21.56 5.79
CA SER A 49 2.17 21.57 4.80
C SER A 49 1.76 23.02 4.54
N TYR A 50 1.72 23.39 3.26
CA TYR A 50 1.30 24.71 2.82
C TYR A 50 0.45 24.61 1.58
N LEU A 51 -0.72 25.23 1.55
CA LEU A 51 -1.68 25.21 0.44
C LEU A 51 -2.00 23.83 -0.14
N GLY A 52 -2.03 22.79 0.73
CA GLY A 52 -2.29 21.41 0.32
C GLY A 52 -1.06 20.61 -0.10
N LEU A 53 0.08 21.25 -0.33
CA LEU A 53 1.35 20.57 -0.53
C LEU A 53 1.92 20.16 0.83
N SER A 54 2.42 18.94 0.93
CA SER A 54 3.06 18.44 2.15
C SER A 54 4.40 17.83 1.79
N LEU A 55 5.44 18.37 2.39
CA LEU A 55 6.79 17.80 2.36
C LEU A 55 7.09 17.16 3.71
N ASN A 56 7.52 15.92 3.70
CA ASN A 56 7.83 15.16 4.90
C ASN A 56 9.19 14.49 4.78
N VAL A 57 10.00 14.61 5.81
CA VAL A 57 11.23 13.85 5.97
C VAL A 57 10.98 12.79 7.03
N ALA A 58 11.09 11.51 6.65
CA ALA A 58 10.89 10.38 7.53
C ALA A 58 12.25 9.71 7.84
N LEU A 59 12.45 9.40 9.10
CA LEU A 59 13.59 8.66 9.60
C LEU A 59 13.09 7.37 10.24
N ASN A 60 13.76 6.26 9.93
CA ASN A 60 13.54 4.99 10.61
C ASN A 60 14.62 4.84 11.71
N PRO A 61 14.27 4.89 13.01
CA PRO A 61 15.27 4.75 14.09
C PRO A 61 16.01 3.40 14.03
N ALA A 62 15.36 2.32 13.62
CA ALA A 62 16.00 1.01 13.48
C ALA A 62 17.07 0.98 12.37
N LYS A 63 16.91 1.81 11.32
CA LYS A 63 17.90 1.98 10.27
C LYS A 63 19.18 2.66 10.79
N LEU A 64 19.03 3.64 11.68
CA LEU A 64 20.16 4.31 12.34
C LEU A 64 20.99 3.33 13.22
N MET A 65 20.36 2.23 13.64
CA MET A 65 21.02 1.14 14.39
C MET A 65 21.55 0.01 13.49
N GLY A 66 21.53 0.18 12.15
CA GLY A 66 22.08 -0.80 11.19
C GLY A 66 21.21 -2.05 10.96
N LYS A 67 19.98 -2.09 11.48
CA LYS A 67 19.14 -3.29 11.44
C LYS A 67 18.38 -3.54 10.14
N TYR A 68 18.14 -2.51 9.31
CA TYR A 68 17.33 -2.66 8.08
C TYR A 68 17.78 -1.72 6.96
N HIS A 69 17.72 -2.20 5.71
CA HIS A 69 18.01 -1.44 4.49
C HIS A 69 16.75 -0.94 3.78
N ASP A 70 15.77 -0.46 4.55
CA ASP A 70 14.52 0.05 3.99
C ASP A 70 14.62 1.53 3.65
N PHE A 71 14.10 1.91 2.49
CA PHE A 71 13.99 3.28 2.06
C PHE A 71 12.53 3.61 1.71
N GLU A 72 12.05 4.77 2.13
CA GLU A 72 10.72 5.25 1.78
C GLU A 72 10.75 6.75 1.52
N LEU A 73 10.29 7.13 0.32
CA LEU A 73 10.07 8.52 -0.07
C LEU A 73 8.59 8.72 -0.35
N ASN A 74 7.98 9.67 0.35
CA ASN A 74 6.58 10.02 0.17
C ASN A 74 6.45 11.50 -0.19
N PHE A 75 5.86 11.76 -1.33
CA PHE A 75 5.42 13.07 -1.73
C PHE A 75 3.91 13.06 -1.93
N ASN A 76 3.21 13.99 -1.27
CA ASN A 76 1.77 14.07 -1.40
C ASN A 76 1.29 15.53 -1.50
N SER A 77 0.26 15.70 -2.29
CA SER A 77 -0.45 16.97 -2.44
C SER A 77 -1.94 16.73 -2.33
N TYR A 78 -2.58 17.40 -1.39
CA TYR A 78 -4.02 17.33 -1.18
C TYR A 78 -4.64 18.70 -1.36
N GLY A 79 -5.03 19.01 -2.59
CA GLY A 79 -5.79 20.19 -2.94
C GLY A 79 -7.28 20.04 -2.63
N ARG A 80 -8.06 21.07 -2.92
CA ARG A 80 -9.52 21.05 -2.68
C ARG A 80 -10.25 20.06 -3.59
N ARG A 81 -9.88 19.97 -4.86
CA ARG A 81 -10.53 19.10 -5.87
C ARG A 81 -9.68 17.93 -6.28
N PHE A 82 -8.38 18.15 -6.43
CA PHE A 82 -7.42 17.15 -6.85
C PHE A 82 -6.45 16.86 -5.74
N GLY A 83 -6.06 15.61 -5.62
CA GLY A 83 -4.95 15.20 -4.80
C GLY A 83 -4.18 14.10 -5.47
N PHE A 84 -2.92 13.97 -5.09
CA PHE A 84 -2.07 12.88 -5.56
C PHE A 84 -1.06 12.48 -4.48
N ASP A 85 -0.66 11.22 -4.55
CA ASP A 85 0.39 10.63 -3.74
C ASP A 85 1.41 9.98 -4.66
N ILE A 86 2.69 10.22 -4.42
CA ILE A 86 3.81 9.52 -5.03
C ILE A 86 4.56 8.85 -3.88
N ILE A 87 4.67 7.52 -3.93
CA ILE A 87 5.28 6.71 -2.88
C ILE A 87 6.30 5.79 -3.52
N TYR A 88 7.57 5.99 -3.19
CA TYR A 88 8.63 5.05 -3.51
C TYR A 88 9.05 4.31 -2.24
N GLN A 89 9.11 2.99 -2.33
CA GLN A 89 9.53 2.13 -1.23
C GLN A 89 10.51 1.08 -1.71
N GLU A 90 11.53 0.84 -0.90
CA GLU A 90 12.42 -0.30 -1.01
C GLU A 90 12.46 -1.00 0.34
N ALA A 91 12.19 -2.31 0.37
CA ALA A 91 12.14 -3.11 1.58
C ALA A 91 12.80 -4.47 1.34
N LYS A 92 13.63 -4.91 2.29
CA LYS A 92 14.30 -6.21 2.29
C LYS A 92 14.00 -7.04 3.55
N ASN A 93 13.06 -6.60 4.37
CA ASN A 93 12.76 -7.14 5.69
C ASN A 93 11.50 -8.03 5.68
N TYR A 94 11.43 -8.94 4.72
CA TYR A 94 10.36 -9.92 4.65
C TYR A 94 10.85 -11.25 5.24
N THR A 95 10.00 -11.84 6.08
CA THR A 95 10.10 -13.21 6.55
C THR A 95 8.86 -13.97 6.12
N GLY A 96 8.94 -15.26 5.96
CA GLY A 96 7.77 -16.02 5.55
C GLY A 96 8.04 -17.49 5.42
N TRP A 97 7.18 -18.14 4.68
CA TRP A 97 7.24 -19.57 4.42
C TRP A 97 6.62 -19.88 3.06
N HIS A 98 7.01 -21.02 2.52
CA HIS A 98 6.30 -21.61 1.40
C HIS A 98 6.01 -23.09 1.69
N ASP A 99 4.93 -23.57 1.14
CA ASP A 99 4.42 -24.90 1.29
C ASP A 99 3.97 -25.42 -0.09
N HIS A 100 4.33 -26.66 -0.40
CA HIS A 100 3.83 -27.39 -1.55
C HIS A 100 3.08 -28.61 -1.03
N GLU A 101 1.96 -28.95 -1.63
CA GLU A 101 1.15 -30.07 -1.25
C GLU A 101 1.98 -31.37 -1.19
N GLY A 102 2.04 -31.99 0.00
CA GLY A 102 2.81 -33.20 0.27
C GLY A 102 4.29 -32.99 0.61
N MET A 103 4.77 -31.76 0.73
CA MET A 103 6.13 -31.45 1.17
C MET A 103 6.12 -30.77 2.56
N GLU A 104 7.25 -30.80 3.25
CA GLU A 104 7.43 -30.09 4.50
C GLU A 104 7.52 -28.58 4.26
N ARG A 105 6.82 -27.80 5.08
CA ARG A 105 6.83 -26.33 5.06
C ARG A 105 8.25 -25.81 5.23
N ILE A 106 8.68 -24.96 4.31
CA ILE A 106 10.02 -24.35 4.31
C ILE A 106 9.92 -22.89 4.78
N GLU A 107 10.68 -22.54 5.80
CA GLU A 107 10.79 -21.18 6.32
C GLU A 107 11.73 -20.35 5.45
N LEU A 108 11.30 -19.13 5.12
CA LEU A 108 12.07 -18.15 4.36
C LEU A 108 12.65 -17.11 5.32
N PRO A 109 13.99 -17.07 5.50
CA PRO A 109 14.62 -16.15 6.42
C PRO A 109 14.54 -14.69 5.96
N ASP A 110 14.76 -13.77 6.90
CA ASP A 110 14.81 -12.33 6.64
C ASP A 110 15.89 -11.97 5.63
N GLY A 111 15.56 -11.03 4.73
CA GLY A 111 16.50 -10.49 3.77
C GLY A 111 16.55 -11.20 2.41
N LEU A 112 15.93 -12.37 2.24
CA LEU A 112 15.85 -13.06 0.95
C LEU A 112 14.99 -12.31 -0.07
N LEU A 113 13.87 -11.72 0.36
CA LEU A 113 12.97 -10.99 -0.53
C LEU A 113 13.24 -9.49 -0.50
N SER A 114 13.63 -8.94 -1.64
CA SER A 114 13.77 -7.51 -1.89
C SER A 114 12.60 -7.00 -2.72
N VAL A 115 11.83 -6.04 -2.20
CA VAL A 115 10.69 -5.45 -2.90
C VAL A 115 10.90 -3.96 -3.09
N LYS A 116 10.91 -3.53 -4.36
CA LYS A 116 10.94 -2.11 -4.77
C LYS A 116 9.59 -1.75 -5.39
N THR A 117 8.94 -0.72 -4.86
CA THR A 117 7.61 -0.31 -5.32
C THR A 117 7.56 1.19 -5.56
N LEU A 118 7.04 1.59 -6.72
CA LEU A 118 6.63 2.96 -7.01
C LEU A 118 5.11 2.98 -7.18
N ASN A 119 4.42 3.75 -6.34
CA ASN A 119 2.99 3.98 -6.44
C ASN A 119 2.71 5.45 -6.79
N LEU A 120 1.85 5.64 -7.76
CA LEU A 120 1.30 6.93 -8.17
C LEU A 120 -0.21 6.85 -7.98
N ASN A 121 -0.78 7.71 -7.13
CA ASN A 121 -2.22 7.75 -6.92
C ASN A 121 -2.70 9.17 -7.15
N ALA A 122 -3.80 9.31 -7.88
CA ALA A 122 -4.49 10.57 -8.09
C ALA A 122 -5.97 10.40 -7.76
N PHE A 123 -6.59 11.43 -7.24
CA PHE A 123 -8.03 11.43 -6.98
C PHE A 123 -8.65 12.79 -7.24
N TYR A 124 -9.94 12.75 -7.61
CA TYR A 124 -10.79 13.91 -7.80
C TYR A 124 -11.95 13.89 -6.81
N VAL A 125 -12.24 15.03 -6.19
CA VAL A 125 -13.29 15.22 -5.19
C VAL A 125 -14.45 16.02 -5.82
N PHE A 126 -15.62 15.41 -5.98
CA PHE A 126 -16.78 16.06 -6.60
C PHE A 126 -17.37 17.16 -5.71
N ASN A 127 -17.59 16.89 -4.43
CA ASN A 127 -18.18 17.85 -3.49
C ASN A 127 -17.09 18.66 -2.75
N SER A 128 -16.14 19.22 -3.47
CA SER A 128 -15.00 19.94 -2.90
C SER A 128 -15.35 21.24 -2.16
N ARG A 129 -16.58 21.73 -2.30
CA ARG A 129 -17.04 22.93 -1.57
C ARG A 129 -17.37 22.65 -0.11
N ARG A 130 -17.81 21.41 0.21
CA ARG A 130 -18.26 21.01 1.55
C ARG A 130 -17.37 19.95 2.18
N PHE A 131 -16.87 19.00 1.39
CA PHE A 131 -15.98 17.94 1.81
C PHE A 131 -14.51 18.30 1.58
N SER A 132 -13.68 18.10 2.59
CA SER A 132 -12.24 18.43 2.54
C SER A 132 -11.39 17.20 2.89
N TYR A 133 -10.80 16.59 1.89
CA TYR A 133 -9.79 15.54 2.08
C TYR A 133 -8.55 16.04 2.85
N PRO A 134 -8.04 17.26 2.55
CA PRO A 134 -6.93 17.84 3.30
C PRO A 134 -7.21 18.04 4.79
N ALA A 135 -8.46 18.26 5.19
CA ALA A 135 -8.80 18.40 6.60
C ALA A 135 -8.57 17.09 7.39
N ALA A 136 -8.66 15.92 6.73
CA ALA A 136 -8.44 14.63 7.35
C ALA A 136 -6.95 14.21 7.36
N PHE A 137 -6.16 14.54 6.33
CA PHE A 137 -4.85 13.93 6.12
C PHE A 137 -3.64 14.87 6.15
N SER A 138 -3.78 16.11 5.67
CA SER A 138 -2.69 17.10 5.68
C SER A 138 -2.87 18.21 6.72
N GLN A 139 -4.06 18.35 7.27
CA GLN A 139 -4.44 19.38 8.24
C GLN A 139 -4.25 20.84 7.74
N SER A 140 -4.14 21.01 6.41
CA SER A 140 -4.02 22.34 5.77
C SER A 140 -5.35 23.09 5.65
N TYR A 141 -6.48 22.41 5.93
CA TYR A 141 -7.83 23.00 5.95
C TYR A 141 -8.59 22.55 7.19
N ILE A 142 -9.58 23.34 7.60
CA ILE A 142 -10.53 23.03 8.68
C ILE A 142 -11.90 22.81 8.05
N GLN A 143 -12.48 21.64 8.26
CA GLN A 143 -13.86 21.37 7.93
C GLN A 143 -14.73 21.57 9.17
N ARG A 144 -15.75 22.43 9.08
CA ARG A 144 -16.61 22.84 10.21
C ARG A 144 -17.96 22.14 10.26
N ARG A 145 -18.36 21.45 9.21
CA ARG A 145 -19.64 20.72 9.09
C ARG A 145 -19.41 19.36 8.47
N SER A 146 -20.21 18.40 8.89
CA SER A 146 -20.21 17.06 8.28
C SER A 146 -20.56 17.15 6.80
N ALA A 147 -19.82 16.43 5.97
CA ALA A 147 -20.06 16.34 4.55
C ALA A 147 -19.36 15.11 3.97
N GLY A 148 -19.90 14.60 2.87
CA GLY A 148 -19.30 13.54 2.07
C GLY A 148 -19.12 13.94 0.62
N SER A 149 -18.38 13.12 -0.10
CA SER A 149 -18.15 13.29 -1.52
C SER A 149 -17.93 11.95 -2.21
N PHE A 150 -18.44 11.83 -3.42
CA PHE A 150 -17.90 10.86 -4.36
C PHE A 150 -16.48 11.24 -4.74
N LEU A 151 -15.66 10.21 -4.95
CA LEU A 151 -14.25 10.30 -5.31
C LEU A 151 -14.05 9.49 -6.59
N LEU A 152 -13.32 10.05 -7.54
CA LEU A 152 -12.78 9.32 -8.68
C LEU A 152 -11.29 9.12 -8.44
N ALA A 153 -10.78 7.94 -8.74
CA ALA A 153 -9.37 7.62 -8.53
C ALA A 153 -8.72 7.00 -9.77
N ALA A 154 -7.46 7.32 -9.93
CA ALA A 154 -6.56 6.64 -10.84
C ALA A 154 -5.28 6.29 -10.09
N SER A 155 -4.78 5.08 -10.27
CA SER A 155 -3.51 4.65 -9.68
C SER A 155 -2.63 3.95 -10.71
N GLY A 156 -1.32 4.15 -10.56
CA GLY A 156 -0.29 3.43 -11.26
C GLY A 156 0.67 2.81 -10.25
N MET A 157 1.02 1.55 -10.44
CA MET A 157 1.97 0.84 -9.60
C MET A 157 3.02 0.17 -10.48
N ARG A 158 4.29 0.34 -10.10
CA ARG A 158 5.38 -0.46 -10.63
C ARG A 158 6.09 -1.13 -9.46
N GLN A 159 6.14 -2.45 -9.49
CA GLN A 159 6.78 -3.25 -8.45
C GLN A 159 7.82 -4.18 -9.08
N ARG A 160 8.92 -4.34 -8.39
CA ARG A 160 9.92 -5.38 -8.64
C ARG A 160 10.17 -6.08 -7.32
N ALA A 161 9.95 -7.39 -7.31
CA ALA A 161 10.31 -8.25 -6.21
C ALA A 161 11.40 -9.21 -6.69
N THR A 162 12.49 -9.33 -5.93
CA THR A 162 13.61 -10.23 -6.22
C THR A 162 13.78 -11.12 -5.01
N LEU A 163 13.76 -12.43 -5.23
CA LEU A 163 14.08 -13.42 -4.23
C LEU A 163 15.52 -13.89 -4.50
N ASP A 164 16.42 -13.56 -3.57
CA ASP A 164 17.81 -13.94 -3.63
C ASP A 164 17.98 -15.29 -2.91
N GLY A 165 18.21 -16.39 -3.65
CA GLY A 165 18.39 -17.75 -3.12
C GLY A 165 19.31 -18.55 -4.04
N ASP A 166 19.28 -19.88 -3.94
CA ASP A 166 20.04 -20.78 -4.84
C ASP A 166 19.62 -20.57 -6.31
N TYR A 167 18.40 -20.10 -6.52
CA TYR A 167 17.85 -19.69 -7.81
C TYR A 167 17.33 -18.26 -7.71
N GLU A 168 17.75 -17.39 -8.62
CA GLU A 168 17.25 -16.02 -8.67
C GLU A 168 15.84 -16.00 -9.28
N MET A 169 14.87 -15.55 -8.49
CA MET A 169 13.51 -15.31 -8.99
C MET A 169 13.19 -13.82 -8.95
N GLN A 170 12.73 -13.27 -10.05
CA GLN A 170 12.35 -11.87 -10.16
C GLN A 170 10.94 -11.74 -10.69
N LEU A 171 10.08 -11.08 -9.91
CA LEU A 171 8.73 -10.64 -10.33
C LEU A 171 8.78 -9.15 -10.72
N LYS A 172 8.30 -8.83 -11.91
CA LYS A 172 8.07 -7.44 -12.36
C LYS A 172 6.58 -7.26 -12.61
N MET A 173 6.02 -6.19 -12.07
CA MET A 173 4.60 -5.87 -12.21
C MET A 173 4.43 -4.38 -12.49
N THR A 174 3.60 -4.06 -13.49
CA THR A 174 3.18 -2.69 -13.79
C THR A 174 1.68 -2.69 -14.00
N ASN A 175 0.95 -1.98 -13.13
CA ASN A 175 -0.51 -1.92 -13.15
C ASN A 175 -0.99 -0.48 -13.26
N ILE A 176 -2.08 -0.28 -14.00
CA ILE A 176 -2.86 0.96 -14.01
C ILE A 176 -4.28 0.60 -13.60
N ALA A 177 -4.82 1.31 -12.63
CA ALA A 177 -6.18 1.06 -12.13
C ALA A 177 -6.99 2.36 -12.10
N LEU A 178 -8.29 2.22 -12.36
CA LEU A 178 -9.27 3.29 -12.32
C LEU A 178 -10.43 2.86 -11.42
N GLY A 179 -11.00 3.82 -10.69
CA GLY A 179 -12.12 3.50 -9.84
C GLY A 179 -12.81 4.71 -9.25
N ALA A 180 -13.87 4.43 -8.51
CA ALA A 180 -14.65 5.44 -7.83
C ALA A 180 -15.01 4.94 -6.44
N GLY A 181 -15.22 5.87 -5.53
CA GLY A 181 -15.59 5.55 -4.16
C GLY A 181 -16.27 6.71 -3.47
N TYR A 182 -16.35 6.60 -2.16
CA TYR A 182 -17.00 7.61 -1.34
C TYR A 182 -16.19 7.89 -0.08
N GLY A 183 -16.14 9.16 0.30
CA GLY A 183 -15.55 9.61 1.55
C GLY A 183 -16.51 10.47 2.33
N TYR A 184 -16.48 10.34 3.66
CA TYR A 184 -17.31 11.11 4.58
C TYR A 184 -16.49 11.66 5.74
N ASN A 185 -16.67 12.95 6.01
CA ASN A 185 -16.14 13.61 7.20
C ASN A 185 -17.30 13.91 8.14
N TYR A 186 -17.29 13.28 9.30
CA TYR A 186 -18.20 13.57 10.39
C TYR A 186 -17.58 14.58 11.35
N VAL A 187 -18.26 15.69 11.57
CA VAL A 187 -17.83 16.80 12.46
C VAL A 187 -18.90 16.98 13.53
N PRO A 188 -18.81 16.22 14.65
CA PRO A 188 -19.80 16.29 15.73
C PRO A 188 -19.80 17.66 16.43
N ASN A 189 -18.63 18.32 16.47
CA ASN A 189 -18.45 19.67 16.97
C ASN A 189 -17.18 20.30 16.36
N GLN A 190 -16.94 21.59 16.63
CA GLN A 190 -15.82 22.32 16.03
C GLN A 190 -14.43 21.81 16.42
N GLY A 191 -14.35 20.92 17.39
CA GLY A 191 -13.05 20.38 17.87
C GLY A 191 -12.74 18.98 17.37
N TRP A 192 -13.66 18.28 16.66
CA TRP A 192 -13.46 16.91 16.22
C TRP A 192 -13.76 16.75 14.73
N LEU A 193 -12.96 15.92 14.08
CA LEU A 193 -13.24 15.43 12.73
C LEU A 193 -12.95 13.92 12.71
N LEU A 194 -13.93 13.15 12.26
CA LEU A 194 -13.80 11.73 11.98
C LEU A 194 -13.97 11.54 10.47
N HIS A 195 -13.02 10.85 9.86
CA HIS A 195 -13.05 10.55 8.43
C HIS A 195 -13.14 9.05 8.19
N THR A 196 -13.91 8.66 7.19
CA THR A 196 -13.89 7.34 6.58
C THR A 196 -14.02 7.46 5.07
N SER A 197 -13.30 6.62 4.33
CA SER A 197 -13.47 6.49 2.88
C SER A 197 -13.12 5.08 2.41
N ALA A 198 -13.81 4.65 1.36
CA ALA A 198 -13.56 3.41 0.64
C ALA A 198 -13.47 3.70 -0.86
N LEU A 199 -12.44 3.19 -1.49
CA LEU A 199 -12.07 3.47 -2.87
C LEU A 199 -11.70 2.17 -3.58
N PRO A 200 -12.68 1.40 -4.06
CA PRO A 200 -12.42 0.30 -4.97
C PRO A 200 -11.94 0.83 -6.32
N THR A 201 -10.88 0.24 -6.84
CA THR A 201 -10.31 0.53 -8.15
C THR A 201 -10.08 -0.77 -8.89
N PHE A 202 -10.38 -0.80 -10.19
CA PHE A 202 -10.19 -1.94 -11.06
C PHE A 202 -8.92 -1.73 -11.88
N ILE A 203 -8.09 -2.75 -11.94
CA ILE A 203 -6.91 -2.75 -12.80
C ILE A 203 -7.42 -2.82 -14.23
N VAL A 204 -7.09 -1.82 -15.05
CA VAL A 204 -7.48 -1.73 -16.46
C VAL A 204 -6.32 -2.06 -17.40
N TYR A 205 -5.11 -2.08 -16.86
CA TYR A 205 -3.90 -2.50 -17.56
C TYR A 205 -2.96 -3.16 -16.56
N SER A 206 -2.46 -4.34 -16.91
CA SER A 206 -1.43 -5.07 -16.17
C SER A 206 -0.39 -5.62 -17.14
N ASN A 207 0.87 -5.44 -16.77
CA ASN A 207 2.00 -6.11 -17.41
C ASN A 207 2.83 -6.73 -16.30
N THR A 208 2.68 -8.04 -16.12
CA THR A 208 3.32 -8.82 -15.08
C THR A 208 4.14 -9.94 -15.69
N SER A 209 5.36 -10.12 -15.20
CA SER A 209 6.24 -11.19 -15.66
C SER A 209 7.07 -11.74 -14.51
N ILE A 210 7.30 -13.04 -14.53
CA ILE A 210 8.25 -13.72 -13.65
C ILE A 210 9.46 -14.12 -14.51
N THR A 211 10.64 -13.89 -13.97
CA THR A 211 11.89 -14.42 -14.52
C THR A 211 12.46 -15.38 -13.50
N PHE A 212 12.71 -16.59 -13.90
CA PHE A 212 13.32 -17.65 -13.09
C PHE A 212 14.49 -18.21 -13.88
N ASP A 213 15.70 -18.15 -13.31
CA ASP A 213 16.95 -18.63 -13.91
C ASP A 213 17.08 -18.25 -15.40
N ASN A 214 16.88 -16.96 -15.72
CA ASN A 214 16.84 -16.38 -17.07
C ASN A 214 15.66 -16.80 -17.98
N ILE A 215 14.75 -17.65 -17.52
CA ILE A 215 13.52 -17.98 -18.23
C ILE A 215 12.48 -16.91 -17.89
N HIS A 216 11.99 -16.22 -18.92
CA HIS A 216 11.00 -15.16 -18.77
C HIS A 216 9.61 -15.67 -19.10
N VAL A 217 8.71 -15.65 -18.10
CA VAL A 217 7.31 -16.08 -18.21
C VAL A 217 6.40 -14.87 -18.02
N PRO A 218 5.69 -14.42 -19.07
CA PRO A 218 4.66 -13.40 -18.91
C PRO A 218 3.44 -13.99 -18.23
N LEU A 219 2.89 -13.28 -17.25
CA LEU A 219 1.63 -13.64 -16.61
C LEU A 219 0.48 -12.93 -17.32
N HIS A 220 -0.54 -13.69 -17.68
CA HIS A 220 -1.72 -13.14 -18.34
C HIS A 220 -2.59 -12.40 -17.34
N TYR A 221 -3.01 -11.20 -17.72
CA TYR A 221 -3.94 -10.40 -16.96
C TYR A 221 -5.38 -10.91 -17.15
N HIS A 222 -6.11 -11.05 -16.05
CA HIS A 222 -7.52 -11.45 -16.05
C HIS A 222 -8.35 -10.36 -15.40
N PHE A 223 -9.23 -9.72 -16.15
CA PHE A 223 -10.20 -8.77 -15.60
C PHE A 223 -11.39 -9.53 -14.96
N PRO A 224 -11.92 -9.11 -13.78
CA PRO A 224 -11.54 -7.93 -13.00
C PRO A 224 -10.51 -8.21 -11.89
N GLU A 225 -9.37 -7.52 -11.91
CA GLU A 225 -8.49 -7.45 -10.76
C GLU A 225 -8.78 -6.16 -9.98
N VAL A 226 -8.81 -6.24 -8.66
CA VAL A 226 -9.31 -5.18 -7.79
C VAL A 226 -8.27 -4.73 -6.76
N ILE A 227 -8.16 -3.41 -6.60
CA ILE A 227 -7.46 -2.79 -5.49
C ILE A 227 -8.49 -2.04 -4.65
N ILE A 228 -8.56 -2.33 -3.37
CA ILE A 228 -9.43 -1.63 -2.43
C ILE A 228 -8.57 -0.78 -1.50
N THR A 229 -8.77 0.54 -1.54
CA THR A 229 -8.14 1.46 -0.59
C THR A 229 -9.17 1.94 0.42
N GLY A 230 -8.97 1.56 1.68
CA GLY A 230 -9.72 2.07 2.82
C GLY A 230 -8.91 3.12 3.59
N ARG A 231 -9.56 4.19 4.04
CA ARG A 231 -8.91 5.22 4.87
C ARG A 231 -9.81 5.63 6.02
N GLY A 232 -9.20 5.85 7.19
CA GLY A 232 -9.86 6.36 8.38
C GLY A 232 -9.00 7.42 9.06
N ALA A 233 -9.62 8.38 9.74
CA ALA A 233 -8.90 9.31 10.58
C ALA A 233 -9.79 9.83 11.71
N VAL A 234 -9.17 10.09 12.85
CA VAL A 234 -9.77 10.77 14.00
C VAL A 234 -8.86 11.94 14.38
N ILE A 235 -9.41 13.14 14.36
CA ILE A 235 -8.65 14.37 14.61
C ILE A 235 -9.33 15.18 15.70
N ARG A 236 -8.54 15.60 16.67
CA ARG A 236 -8.90 16.60 17.67
C ARG A 236 -8.20 17.92 17.35
N GLN A 237 -8.95 19.02 17.42
CA GLN A 237 -8.46 20.37 17.13
C GLN A 237 -8.81 21.28 18.32
N TRP A 238 -7.87 22.16 18.70
CA TRP A 238 -8.09 23.19 19.73
C TRP A 238 -7.17 24.40 19.46
N GLY A 239 -7.76 25.55 19.26
CA GLY A 239 -7.03 26.74 18.81
C GLY A 239 -6.27 26.48 17.51
N ASN A 240 -4.98 26.75 17.51
CA ASN A 240 -4.08 26.47 16.38
C ASN A 240 -3.41 25.09 16.41
N LYS A 241 -3.72 24.25 17.44
CA LYS A 241 -3.13 22.91 17.63
C LYS A 241 -4.06 21.82 17.10
N PHE A 242 -3.47 20.71 16.69
CA PHE A 242 -4.20 19.51 16.33
C PHE A 242 -3.41 18.25 16.69
N LEU A 243 -4.14 17.21 17.04
CA LEU A 243 -3.65 15.85 17.27
C LEU A 243 -4.56 14.90 16.50
N GLY A 244 -4.01 13.86 15.91
CA GLY A 244 -4.84 12.87 15.25
C GLY A 244 -4.16 11.54 15.03
N ILE A 245 -5.02 10.57 14.69
CA ILE A 245 -4.63 9.23 14.23
C ILE A 245 -5.29 9.03 12.87
N SER A 246 -4.55 8.52 11.92
CA SER A 246 -5.08 8.11 10.61
C SER A 246 -4.60 6.72 10.25
N MET A 247 -5.43 6.00 9.54
CA MET A 247 -5.16 4.66 9.02
C MET A 247 -5.39 4.64 7.51
N VAL A 248 -4.51 3.97 6.79
CA VAL A 248 -4.67 3.61 5.38
C VAL A 248 -4.49 2.12 5.27
N PHE A 249 -5.41 1.49 4.57
CA PHE A 249 -5.41 0.07 4.29
C PHE A 249 -5.55 -0.12 2.77
N ASN A 250 -4.69 -0.93 2.18
CA ASN A 250 -4.76 -1.31 0.78
C ASN A 250 -4.80 -2.84 0.70
N PHE A 251 -5.79 -3.33 -0.02
CA PHE A 251 -5.91 -4.73 -0.39
C PHE A 251 -5.83 -4.82 -1.91
N THR A 252 -4.97 -5.69 -2.41
CA THR A 252 -4.81 -5.95 -3.84
C THR A 252 -4.94 -7.45 -4.06
N ASN A 253 -5.78 -7.82 -5.01
CA ASN A 253 -5.93 -9.18 -5.50
C ASN A 253 -5.63 -9.17 -6.99
N THR A 254 -4.61 -9.90 -7.40
CA THR A 254 -4.13 -10.00 -8.79
C THR A 254 -3.83 -11.44 -9.16
N GLY A 255 -4.12 -11.82 -10.41
CA GLY A 255 -3.93 -13.17 -10.91
C GLY A 255 -5.10 -14.11 -10.64
N HIS A 256 -4.89 -15.37 -10.89
CA HIS A 256 -5.90 -16.42 -10.76
C HIS A 256 -5.35 -17.65 -10.02
N GLU A 257 -6.12 -18.26 -9.12
CA GLU A 257 -5.67 -19.38 -8.30
C GLU A 257 -5.26 -20.61 -9.12
N GLU A 258 -5.82 -20.80 -10.32
CA GLU A 258 -5.44 -21.89 -11.24
C GLU A 258 -4.04 -21.73 -11.86
N THR A 259 -3.44 -20.55 -11.73
CA THR A 259 -2.08 -20.26 -12.21
C THR A 259 -1.24 -19.68 -11.08
N LEU A 260 -1.46 -18.42 -10.74
CA LEU A 260 -0.82 -17.72 -9.64
C LEU A 260 -1.71 -16.55 -9.22
N ALA A 261 -2.28 -16.61 -8.05
CA ALA A 261 -2.95 -15.48 -7.41
C ALA A 261 -2.04 -14.85 -6.35
N ILE A 262 -1.97 -13.54 -6.35
CA ILE A 262 -1.19 -12.76 -5.38
C ILE A 262 -2.14 -11.83 -4.63
N HIS A 263 -2.26 -12.08 -3.34
CA HIS A 263 -2.98 -11.24 -2.40
C HIS A 263 -1.98 -10.37 -1.64
N ASN A 264 -2.14 -9.07 -1.71
CA ASN A 264 -1.24 -8.13 -1.04
C ASN A 264 -2.05 -7.22 -0.11
N ILE A 265 -1.71 -7.26 1.15
CA ILE A 265 -2.29 -6.40 2.19
C ILE A 265 -1.21 -5.44 2.67
N LYS A 266 -1.46 -4.14 2.56
CA LYS A 266 -0.59 -3.10 3.11
C LYS A 266 -1.40 -2.21 4.02
N TRP A 267 -0.87 -1.91 5.20
CA TRP A 267 -1.51 -1.02 6.13
C TRP A 267 -0.52 -0.05 6.76
N ARG A 268 -1.01 1.14 7.10
CA ARG A 268 -0.26 2.16 7.81
C ARG A 268 -1.14 2.87 8.80
N ILE A 269 -0.70 2.94 10.04
CA ILE A 269 -1.28 3.77 11.10
C ILE A 269 -0.33 4.93 11.33
N ARG A 270 -0.87 6.13 11.40
CA ARG A 270 -0.13 7.35 11.61
C ARG A 270 -0.73 8.12 12.78
N THR A 271 0.08 8.41 13.78
CA THR A 271 -0.23 9.40 14.81
C THR A 271 0.50 10.70 14.47
N PHE A 272 -0.18 11.83 14.61
CA PHE A 272 0.40 13.12 14.26
C PHE A 272 -0.05 14.23 15.21
N PHE A 273 0.88 15.15 15.45
CA PHE A 273 0.64 16.39 16.20
C PHE A 273 1.21 17.57 15.43
N GLY A 274 0.54 18.72 15.48
CA GLY A 274 1.02 19.91 14.79
C GLY A 274 0.38 21.20 15.23
N LEU A 275 0.96 22.28 14.70
CA LEU A 275 0.50 23.63 14.86
C LEU A 275 0.11 24.18 13.48
N ARG A 276 -0.95 24.98 13.42
CA ARG A 276 -1.27 25.84 12.27
C ARG A 276 -0.71 27.22 12.54
N LEU A 277 0.04 27.69 11.58
CA LEU A 277 0.60 29.06 11.57
C LEU A 277 -0.35 30.02 10.88
#